data_b4be5b77a12f64fa6a5edf8b2dd53549
#
_entry.id   b4be5b77a12f64fa6a5edf8b2dd53549
#
_cell.length_a   1.000
_cell.length_b   1.000
_cell.length_c   1.000
_cell.angle_alpha   90.00
_cell.angle_beta   90.00
_cell.angle_gamma   90.00
#
_symmetry.space_group_name_H-M   'P 1'
#
loop_
_entity.id
_entity.type
_entity.pdbx_description
1 polymer ?
#
loop_
_entity_poly.entity_id
_entity_poly.type
_entity_poly.pdbx_seq_one_letter_code
_entity_poly.pdbx_strand_id
1 'polypeptide(L)'
;MATTATEPQTVLNLALQGGGSHGALTWGVLDALLEDDALVIEGISGTSAGAMNAAVLAHGFAQAAAQEKHAEDARRHGRELARKALRELWEGVGAMGSWLGGVPMPGAQIMGVLTQFLSPYQTNPLNLNPLRQLLTQIVDFDALAHPAHAAVVPKLFSCATNVRTGRGKIFSGEHVTADAIMASACLPQLFKAVEIDGEAYWDGGYSGNPALYPLVYETQSRDILLVQINPRESSNIPDTASDIADRLNEVTFNASLLAELRAIEFVVRLLEQKRLDPARYKHVLMHGIDGGSALKEYSAASKTRADMSLVRDLFAKGREQGEQWLHHNRKHIGVKQTLSFNDNAS
;
A
#
# COMPACT_ATOMS: atom_id res chain seq x y z
N MET A 1 -38.01 15.03 15.88
CA MET A 1 -36.90 14.20 15.40
C MET A 1 -36.23 14.97 14.25
N ALA A 2 -35.09 15.58 14.48
CA ALA A 2 -34.36 16.30 13.43
C ALA A 2 -33.74 15.24 12.53
N THR A 3 -34.16 15.15 11.27
CA THR A 3 -33.44 14.44 10.22
C THR A 3 -32.11 15.16 10.02
N THR A 4 -31.02 14.61 10.59
CA THR A 4 -29.67 15.00 10.24
C THR A 4 -29.50 14.70 8.76
N ALA A 5 -29.41 15.75 7.95
CA ALA A 5 -29.05 15.63 6.54
C ALA A 5 -27.70 14.92 6.48
N THR A 6 -27.69 13.71 5.96
CA THR A 6 -26.45 12.95 5.73
C THR A 6 -25.60 13.77 4.76
N GLU A 7 -24.39 14.14 5.13
CA GLU A 7 -23.45 14.79 4.21
C GLU A 7 -23.29 13.91 2.95
N PRO A 8 -23.18 14.51 1.76
CA PRO A 8 -23.02 13.74 0.55
C PRO A 8 -21.73 12.89 0.63
N GLN A 9 -21.86 11.60 0.37
CA GLN A 9 -20.75 10.68 0.39
C GLN A 9 -19.68 11.08 -0.64
N THR A 10 -18.45 11.11 -0.21
CA THR A 10 -17.29 11.43 -1.05
C THR A 10 -16.56 10.13 -1.38
N VAL A 11 -16.50 9.75 -2.67
CA VAL A 11 -15.91 8.49 -3.13
C VAL A 11 -14.47 8.70 -3.58
N LEU A 12 -13.55 7.90 -3.05
CA LEU A 12 -12.12 7.99 -3.28
C LEU A 12 -11.52 6.60 -3.52
N ASN A 13 -10.52 6.53 -4.40
CA ASN A 13 -9.63 5.37 -4.53
C ASN A 13 -8.33 5.61 -3.77
N LEU A 14 -7.75 4.54 -3.23
CA LEU A 14 -6.47 4.58 -2.54
C LEU A 14 -5.38 3.88 -3.36
N ALA A 15 -4.21 4.48 -3.42
CA ALA A 15 -3.02 3.93 -4.03
C ALA A 15 -1.91 3.89 -2.97
N LEU A 16 -1.59 2.68 -2.46
CA LEU A 16 -0.75 2.47 -1.28
C LEU A 16 0.62 1.94 -1.69
N GLN A 17 1.65 2.74 -1.51
CA GLN A 17 3.02 2.37 -1.84
C GLN A 17 3.57 1.32 -0.89
N GLY A 18 4.40 0.40 -1.41
CA GLY A 18 5.20 -0.53 -0.63
C GLY A 18 6.48 0.08 -0.12
N GLY A 19 7.00 -0.43 0.99
CA GLY A 19 8.24 0.06 1.60
C GLY A 19 8.55 -0.59 2.95
N GLY A 20 8.26 -1.87 3.12
CA GLY A 20 8.56 -2.63 4.32
C GLY A 20 7.90 -2.04 5.57
N SER A 21 8.66 -1.92 6.65
CA SER A 21 8.16 -1.39 7.94
C SER A 21 7.63 0.04 7.87
N HIS A 22 8.06 0.81 6.86
CA HIS A 22 7.50 2.15 6.63
C HIS A 22 6.01 2.13 6.26
N GLY A 23 5.46 0.98 5.89
CA GLY A 23 4.01 0.77 5.74
C GLY A 23 3.21 1.05 7.03
N ALA A 24 3.83 1.11 8.20
CA ALA A 24 3.20 1.57 9.42
C ALA A 24 2.79 3.06 9.37
N LEU A 25 3.48 3.89 8.59
CA LEU A 25 3.04 5.25 8.29
C LEU A 25 1.72 5.22 7.51
N THR A 26 1.62 4.35 6.50
CA THR A 26 0.37 4.14 5.75
C THR A 26 -0.76 3.70 6.67
N TRP A 27 -0.51 2.81 7.64
CA TRP A 27 -1.49 2.46 8.67
C TRP A 27 -2.01 3.70 9.41
N GLY A 28 -1.14 4.61 9.85
CA GLY A 28 -1.55 5.85 10.50
C GLY A 28 -2.43 6.73 9.60
N VAL A 29 -2.06 6.88 8.33
CA VAL A 29 -2.88 7.60 7.34
C VAL A 29 -4.26 6.95 7.20
N LEU A 30 -4.32 5.63 7.04
CA LEU A 30 -5.58 4.90 6.89
C LEU A 30 -6.44 5.01 8.15
N ASP A 31 -5.85 4.99 9.34
CA ASP A 31 -6.56 5.15 10.60
C ASP A 31 -7.27 6.51 10.68
N ALA A 32 -6.60 7.60 10.23
CA ALA A 32 -7.20 8.93 10.15
C ALA A 32 -8.31 9.00 9.08
N LEU A 33 -8.08 8.44 7.89
CA LEU A 33 -9.08 8.43 6.81
C LEU A 33 -10.35 7.66 7.19
N LEU A 34 -10.22 6.57 7.94
CA LEU A 34 -11.32 5.73 8.39
C LEU A 34 -12.18 6.38 9.50
N GLU A 35 -11.76 7.50 10.09
CA GLU A 35 -12.58 8.30 10.99
C GLU A 35 -13.57 9.21 10.27
N ASP A 36 -13.37 9.49 8.98
CA ASP A 36 -14.30 10.30 8.18
C ASP A 36 -15.48 9.44 7.65
N ASP A 37 -16.62 9.55 8.29
CA ASP A 37 -17.81 8.76 7.97
C ASP A 37 -18.38 9.03 6.58
N ALA A 38 -18.14 10.20 6.01
CA ALA A 38 -18.61 10.56 4.69
C ALA A 38 -17.66 10.12 3.55
N LEU A 39 -16.45 9.63 3.89
CA LEU A 39 -15.51 9.14 2.91
C LEU A 39 -15.78 7.66 2.57
N VAL A 40 -16.00 7.36 1.30
CA VAL A 40 -16.19 5.99 0.80
C VAL A 40 -14.98 5.59 -0.03
N ILE A 41 -14.35 4.49 0.33
CA ILE A 41 -13.23 3.90 -0.42
C ILE A 41 -13.82 2.91 -1.43
N GLU A 42 -13.71 3.20 -2.74
CA GLU A 42 -14.21 2.32 -3.79
C GLU A 42 -13.21 1.24 -4.18
N GLY A 43 -11.94 1.63 -4.34
CA GLY A 43 -10.88 0.72 -4.74
C GLY A 43 -9.56 1.03 -4.04
N ILE A 44 -8.75 0.00 -3.84
CA ILE A 44 -7.42 0.12 -3.23
C ILE A 44 -6.42 -0.66 -4.09
N SER A 45 -5.45 0.05 -4.64
CA SER A 45 -4.27 -0.57 -5.24
C SER A 45 -3.11 -0.51 -4.27
N GLY A 46 -2.48 -1.65 -4.00
CA GLY A 46 -1.37 -1.72 -3.07
C GLY A 46 -0.26 -2.64 -3.54
N THR A 47 0.95 -2.36 -3.06
CA THR A 47 2.12 -3.18 -3.34
C THR A 47 2.88 -3.44 -2.05
N SER A 48 3.37 -4.68 -1.84
CA SER A 48 4.14 -5.04 -0.65
C SER A 48 3.40 -4.70 0.64
N ALA A 49 3.98 -3.92 1.55
CA ALA A 49 3.31 -3.42 2.75
C ALA A 49 1.99 -2.68 2.44
N GLY A 50 1.92 -1.98 1.30
CA GLY A 50 0.69 -1.35 0.82
C GLY A 50 -0.41 -2.36 0.49
N ALA A 51 -0.06 -3.51 -0.12
CA ALA A 51 -1.00 -4.60 -0.39
C ALA A 51 -1.48 -5.28 0.90
N MET A 52 -0.62 -5.42 1.90
CA MET A 52 -1.00 -5.93 3.21
C MET A 52 -1.98 -5.00 3.92
N ASN A 53 -1.69 -3.69 3.96
CA ASN A 53 -2.60 -2.69 4.49
C ASN A 53 -3.96 -2.74 3.77
N ALA A 54 -3.95 -2.84 2.44
CA ALA A 54 -5.17 -2.92 1.63
C ALA A 54 -6.03 -4.16 1.97
N ALA A 55 -5.41 -5.34 2.04
CA ALA A 55 -6.10 -6.60 2.35
C ALA A 55 -6.70 -6.59 3.76
N VAL A 56 -5.95 -6.11 4.75
CA VAL A 56 -6.40 -6.04 6.14
C VAL A 56 -7.52 -5.01 6.33
N LEU A 57 -7.42 -3.85 5.67
CA LEU A 57 -8.48 -2.86 5.67
C LEU A 57 -9.77 -3.43 5.08
N ALA A 58 -9.68 -4.03 3.89
CA ALA A 58 -10.84 -4.60 3.21
C ALA A 58 -11.48 -5.76 4.00
N HIS A 59 -10.67 -6.54 4.73
CA HIS A 59 -11.17 -7.59 5.62
C HIS A 59 -12.10 -7.03 6.70
N GLY A 60 -11.79 -5.88 7.30
CA GLY A 60 -12.69 -5.25 8.27
C GLY A 60 -14.05 -4.92 7.66
N PHE A 61 -14.09 -4.45 6.42
CA PHE A 61 -15.36 -4.23 5.70
C PHE A 61 -16.07 -5.54 5.34
N ALA A 62 -15.32 -6.59 4.98
CA ALA A 62 -15.91 -7.91 4.72
C ALA A 62 -16.54 -8.53 5.96
N GLN A 63 -15.89 -8.41 7.12
CA GLN A 63 -16.45 -8.83 8.40
C GLN A 63 -17.77 -8.10 8.72
N ALA A 64 -17.80 -6.79 8.53
CA ALA A 64 -19.00 -6.01 8.76
C ALA A 64 -20.12 -6.38 7.77
N ALA A 65 -19.78 -6.59 6.50
CA ALA A 65 -20.76 -7.01 5.48
C ALA A 65 -21.42 -8.36 5.79
N ALA A 66 -20.70 -9.26 6.46
CA ALA A 66 -21.26 -10.54 6.91
C ALA A 66 -22.18 -10.41 8.14
N GLN A 67 -22.06 -9.34 8.91
CA GLN A 67 -22.79 -9.13 10.17
C GLN A 67 -23.98 -8.19 10.03
N GLU A 68 -23.88 -7.21 9.12
CA GLU A 68 -24.87 -6.15 8.97
C GLU A 68 -25.79 -6.38 7.77
N LYS A 69 -27.08 -6.04 7.93
CA LYS A 69 -28.07 -6.20 6.86
C LYS A 69 -28.07 -5.05 5.85
N HIS A 70 -27.67 -3.87 6.30
CA HIS A 70 -27.68 -2.66 5.48
C HIS A 70 -26.27 -2.22 5.15
N ALA A 71 -26.02 -1.91 3.88
CA ALA A 71 -24.69 -1.54 3.41
C ALA A 71 -24.12 -0.30 4.12
N GLU A 72 -24.95 0.65 4.55
CA GLU A 72 -24.52 1.85 5.27
C GLU A 72 -24.02 1.50 6.69
N ASP A 73 -24.75 0.66 7.42
CA ASP A 73 -24.33 0.19 8.74
C ASP A 73 -23.08 -0.66 8.63
N ALA A 74 -23.01 -1.52 7.60
CA ALA A 74 -21.82 -2.33 7.32
C ALA A 74 -20.59 -1.46 7.01
N ARG A 75 -20.74 -0.37 6.26
CA ARG A 75 -19.61 0.57 6.00
C ARG A 75 -19.17 1.26 7.29
N ARG A 76 -20.08 1.73 8.13
CA ARG A 76 -19.74 2.37 9.40
C ARG A 76 -19.03 1.40 10.34
N HIS A 77 -19.57 0.21 10.56
CA HIS A 77 -18.97 -0.84 11.39
C HIS A 77 -17.63 -1.34 10.77
N GLY A 78 -17.58 -1.46 9.44
CA GLY A 78 -16.39 -1.89 8.71
C GLY A 78 -15.17 -0.99 8.93
N ARG A 79 -15.37 0.33 9.12
CA ARG A 79 -14.29 1.25 9.47
C ARG A 79 -13.66 0.92 10.82
N GLU A 80 -14.48 0.63 11.82
CA GLU A 80 -14.01 0.28 13.16
C GLU A 80 -13.24 -1.05 13.14
N LEU A 81 -13.79 -2.06 12.45
CA LEU A 81 -13.15 -3.37 12.30
C LEU A 81 -11.86 -3.27 11.48
N ALA A 82 -11.82 -2.47 10.42
CA ALA A 82 -10.62 -2.23 9.63
C ALA A 82 -9.51 -1.57 10.45
N ARG A 83 -9.83 -0.56 11.25
CA ARG A 83 -8.88 0.10 12.16
C ARG A 83 -8.32 -0.89 13.20
N LYS A 84 -9.19 -1.74 13.75
CA LYS A 84 -8.77 -2.78 14.70
C LYS A 84 -7.84 -3.81 14.03
N ALA A 85 -8.20 -4.32 12.86
CA ALA A 85 -7.41 -5.30 12.13
C ALA A 85 -6.04 -4.74 11.68
N LEU A 86 -5.99 -3.50 11.22
CA LEU A 86 -4.72 -2.82 10.89
C LEU A 86 -3.80 -2.68 12.11
N ARG A 87 -4.37 -2.35 13.27
CA ARG A 87 -3.62 -2.30 14.53
C ARG A 87 -3.05 -3.67 14.88
N GLU A 88 -3.86 -4.72 14.79
CA GLU A 88 -3.43 -6.09 15.07
C GLU A 88 -2.29 -6.53 14.14
N LEU A 89 -2.36 -6.21 12.86
CA LEU A 89 -1.28 -6.46 11.91
C LEU A 89 0.02 -5.78 12.35
N TRP A 90 -0.01 -4.47 12.58
CA TRP A 90 1.22 -3.72 12.81
C TRP A 90 1.79 -3.92 14.22
N GLU A 91 0.97 -4.17 15.23
CA GLU A 91 1.42 -4.61 16.55
C GLU A 91 2.05 -6.01 16.47
N GLY A 92 1.49 -6.92 15.67
CA GLY A 92 2.09 -8.23 15.41
C GLY A 92 3.44 -8.12 14.70
N VAL A 93 3.54 -7.28 13.69
CA VAL A 93 4.81 -6.98 12.99
C VAL A 93 5.85 -6.40 13.95
N GLY A 94 5.46 -5.41 14.78
CA GLY A 94 6.34 -4.80 15.76
C GLY A 94 6.80 -5.77 16.85
N ALA A 95 5.93 -6.67 17.29
CA ALA A 95 6.28 -7.72 18.26
C ALA A 95 7.29 -8.71 17.69
N MET A 96 7.11 -9.16 16.43
CA MET A 96 8.05 -10.05 15.75
C MET A 96 9.44 -9.39 15.59
N GLY A 97 9.48 -8.14 15.16
CA GLY A 97 10.73 -7.40 14.99
C GLY A 97 11.45 -7.16 16.30
N SER A 98 10.72 -6.85 17.37
CA SER A 98 11.29 -6.68 18.70
C SER A 98 11.87 -7.98 19.26
N TRP A 99 11.21 -9.11 19.00
CA TRP A 99 11.70 -10.42 19.42
C TRP A 99 12.97 -10.83 18.66
N LEU A 100 13.01 -10.64 17.32
CA LEU A 100 14.17 -10.96 16.51
C LEU A 100 15.37 -10.03 16.77
N GLY A 101 15.12 -8.74 17.04
CA GLY A 101 16.14 -7.75 17.34
C GLY A 101 16.71 -7.84 18.75
N GLY A 102 15.99 -8.47 19.69
CA GLY A 102 16.38 -8.61 21.08
C GLY A 102 17.27 -9.81 21.40
N VAL A 103 17.48 -10.72 20.46
CA VAL A 103 18.36 -11.89 20.63
C VAL A 103 19.76 -11.56 20.12
N PRO A 104 20.77 -11.35 21.03
CA PRO A 104 22.16 -11.23 20.60
C PRO A 104 22.62 -12.57 20.06
N MET A 105 22.60 -12.73 18.75
CA MET A 105 23.21 -13.90 18.11
C MET A 105 24.72 -13.67 18.01
N PRO A 106 25.56 -14.47 18.68
CA PRO A 106 26.99 -14.42 18.46
C PRO A 106 27.30 -14.70 16.99
N GLY A 107 28.00 -13.77 16.33
CA GLY A 107 28.29 -13.90 14.89
C GLY A 107 27.27 -13.28 13.94
N ALA A 108 26.26 -12.55 14.41
CA ALA A 108 25.28 -11.88 13.56
C ALA A 108 25.91 -10.95 12.50
N GLN A 109 27.03 -10.31 12.82
CA GLN A 109 27.77 -9.48 11.85
C GLN A 109 28.41 -10.32 10.73
N ILE A 110 28.97 -11.49 11.07
CA ILE A 110 29.58 -12.42 10.10
C ILE A 110 28.47 -13.08 9.26
N MET A 111 27.34 -13.43 9.89
CA MET A 111 26.18 -13.97 9.21
C MET A 111 25.57 -12.92 8.24
N GLY A 112 25.51 -11.65 8.63
CA GLY A 112 25.04 -10.55 7.77
C GLY A 112 25.88 -10.38 6.50
N VAL A 113 27.19 -10.51 6.58
CA VAL A 113 28.09 -10.49 5.41
C VAL A 113 27.91 -11.75 4.55
N LEU A 114 27.78 -12.92 5.16
CA LEU A 114 27.54 -14.18 4.43
C LEU A 114 26.18 -14.21 3.72
N THR A 115 25.14 -13.67 4.33
CA THR A 115 23.79 -13.61 3.71
C THR A 115 23.72 -12.69 2.48
N GLN A 116 24.65 -11.76 2.31
CA GLN A 116 24.74 -10.96 1.08
C GLN A 116 25.18 -11.80 -0.14
N PHE A 117 25.83 -12.95 0.09
CA PHE A 117 26.30 -13.87 -0.95
C PHE A 117 25.48 -15.15 -1.07
N LEU A 118 24.53 -15.38 -0.15
CA LEU A 118 23.68 -16.57 -0.14
C LEU A 118 22.26 -16.22 -0.54
N SER A 119 21.65 -17.06 -1.39
CA SER A 119 20.26 -16.86 -1.80
C SER A 119 19.30 -17.31 -0.69
N PRO A 120 18.03 -16.82 -0.68
CA PRO A 120 17.00 -17.31 0.23
C PRO A 120 16.72 -18.81 0.12
N TYR A 121 17.06 -19.42 -1.02
CA TYR A 121 16.96 -20.87 -1.20
C TYR A 121 17.96 -21.64 -0.34
N GLN A 122 19.06 -21.02 0.05
CA GLN A 122 20.10 -21.57 0.92
C GLN A 122 19.89 -21.20 2.38
N THR A 123 19.44 -19.97 2.66
CA THR A 123 19.29 -19.44 4.04
C THR A 123 17.95 -19.78 4.68
N ASN A 124 16.90 -20.00 3.89
CA ASN A 124 15.54 -20.36 4.35
C ASN A 124 15.00 -21.59 3.58
N PRO A 125 15.61 -22.78 3.74
CA PRO A 125 15.20 -23.96 3.00
C PRO A 125 13.75 -24.40 3.29
N LEU A 126 13.27 -24.15 4.52
CA LEU A 126 11.91 -24.50 4.95
C LEU A 126 10.85 -23.47 4.52
N ASN A 127 11.26 -22.37 3.88
CA ASN A 127 10.39 -21.28 3.44
C ASN A 127 9.50 -20.74 4.57
N LEU A 128 10.05 -20.59 5.77
CA LEU A 128 9.32 -20.04 6.92
C LEU A 128 9.05 -18.54 6.69
N ASN A 129 7.79 -18.16 6.78
CA ASN A 129 7.37 -16.78 6.64
C ASN A 129 6.37 -16.40 7.76
N PRO A 130 6.87 -15.86 8.89
CA PRO A 130 6.02 -15.45 10.02
C PRO A 130 4.99 -14.39 9.63
N LEU A 131 5.33 -13.53 8.67
CA LEU A 131 4.44 -12.49 8.17
C LEU A 131 3.21 -13.08 7.46
N ARG A 132 3.42 -14.17 6.69
CA ARG A 132 2.32 -14.94 6.08
C ARG A 132 1.39 -15.52 7.15
N GLN A 133 1.96 -16.09 8.21
CA GLN A 133 1.17 -16.64 9.32
C GLN A 133 0.31 -15.56 9.99
N LEU A 134 0.91 -14.41 10.31
CA LEU A 134 0.19 -13.27 10.89
C LEU A 134 -0.94 -12.81 9.97
N LEU A 135 -0.67 -12.65 8.68
CA LEU A 135 -1.66 -12.20 7.71
C LEU A 135 -2.84 -13.17 7.61
N THR A 136 -2.58 -14.49 7.56
CA THR A 136 -3.64 -15.52 7.46
C THR A 136 -4.42 -15.71 8.76
N GLN A 137 -3.90 -15.28 9.90
CA GLN A 137 -4.64 -15.24 11.16
C GLN A 137 -5.62 -14.08 11.22
N ILE A 138 -5.28 -12.96 10.55
CA ILE A 138 -6.11 -11.74 10.57
C ILE A 138 -7.13 -11.73 9.43
N VAL A 139 -6.73 -12.11 8.21
CA VAL A 139 -7.52 -11.93 6.98
C VAL A 139 -8.20 -13.23 6.57
N ASP A 140 -9.52 -13.18 6.49
CA ASP A 140 -10.35 -14.17 5.79
C ASP A 140 -10.43 -13.79 4.30
N PHE A 141 -9.64 -14.43 3.47
CA PHE A 141 -9.56 -14.13 2.04
C PHE A 141 -10.81 -14.57 1.27
N ASP A 142 -11.52 -15.59 1.73
CA ASP A 142 -12.76 -16.03 1.10
C ASP A 142 -13.87 -14.98 1.30
N ALA A 143 -13.92 -14.35 2.48
CA ALA A 143 -14.84 -13.26 2.77
C ALA A 143 -14.58 -12.01 1.89
N LEU A 144 -13.32 -11.73 1.51
CA LEU A 144 -12.98 -10.60 0.63
C LEU A 144 -13.57 -10.75 -0.77
N ALA A 145 -13.54 -11.96 -1.31
CA ALA A 145 -14.02 -12.26 -2.67
C ALA A 145 -15.52 -12.56 -2.74
N HIS A 146 -16.22 -12.59 -1.60
CA HIS A 146 -17.61 -13.02 -1.55
C HIS A 146 -18.53 -12.02 -2.28
N PRO A 147 -19.30 -12.45 -3.30
CA PRO A 147 -20.09 -11.53 -4.14
C PRO A 147 -21.11 -10.69 -3.36
N ALA A 148 -21.69 -11.23 -2.28
CA ALA A 148 -22.65 -10.50 -1.43
C ALA A 148 -22.02 -9.30 -0.71
N HIS A 149 -20.70 -9.26 -0.56
CA HIS A 149 -19.97 -8.19 0.11
C HIS A 149 -19.53 -7.07 -0.83
N ALA A 150 -19.67 -7.25 -2.15
CA ALA A 150 -19.16 -6.33 -3.18
C ALA A 150 -19.68 -4.88 -3.08
N ALA A 151 -20.83 -4.66 -2.44
CA ALA A 151 -21.37 -3.31 -2.21
C ALA A 151 -20.69 -2.55 -1.06
N VAL A 152 -19.93 -3.25 -0.22
CA VAL A 152 -19.34 -2.73 1.02
C VAL A 152 -17.82 -2.80 0.98
N VAL A 153 -17.28 -3.92 0.51
CA VAL A 153 -15.82 -4.18 0.44
C VAL A 153 -15.19 -3.41 -0.71
N PRO A 154 -14.14 -2.61 -0.47
CA PRO A 154 -13.40 -1.96 -1.55
C PRO A 154 -12.81 -2.99 -2.53
N LYS A 155 -12.78 -2.66 -3.82
CA LYS A 155 -12.07 -3.48 -4.82
C LYS A 155 -10.58 -3.48 -4.53
N LEU A 156 -9.96 -4.66 -4.47
CA LEU A 156 -8.54 -4.80 -4.19
C LEU A 156 -7.75 -5.12 -5.45
N PHE A 157 -6.59 -4.47 -5.55
CA PHE A 157 -5.62 -4.68 -6.62
C PHE A 157 -4.22 -4.81 -6.00
N SER A 158 -3.67 -6.04 -6.00
CA SER A 158 -2.33 -6.31 -5.50
C SER A 158 -1.39 -6.55 -6.66
N CYS A 159 -0.28 -5.81 -6.72
CA CYS A 159 0.72 -5.95 -7.78
C CYS A 159 1.86 -6.87 -7.33
N ALA A 160 2.24 -7.84 -8.17
CA ALA A 160 3.47 -8.60 -8.04
C ALA A 160 4.22 -8.65 -9.38
N THR A 161 5.53 -8.88 -9.34
CA THR A 161 6.37 -8.93 -10.54
C THR A 161 6.59 -10.39 -10.96
N ASN A 162 6.15 -10.76 -12.18
CA ASN A 162 6.44 -12.07 -12.74
C ASN A 162 7.95 -12.20 -13.01
N VAL A 163 8.58 -13.19 -12.39
CA VAL A 163 10.05 -13.35 -12.42
C VAL A 163 10.58 -13.58 -13.83
N ARG A 164 9.84 -14.33 -14.64
CA ARG A 164 10.28 -14.74 -15.98
C ARG A 164 10.16 -13.61 -17.00
N THR A 165 9.11 -12.79 -16.89
CA THR A 165 8.81 -11.77 -17.88
C THR A 165 9.16 -10.35 -17.46
N GLY A 166 9.40 -10.12 -16.17
CA GLY A 166 9.60 -8.80 -15.57
C GLY A 166 8.33 -7.94 -15.55
N ARG A 167 7.17 -8.48 -15.98
CA ARG A 167 5.93 -7.71 -16.05
C ARG A 167 5.17 -7.75 -14.75
N GLY A 168 4.48 -6.65 -14.43
CA GLY A 168 3.52 -6.58 -13.33
C GLY A 168 2.32 -7.48 -13.60
N LYS A 169 1.93 -8.24 -12.59
CA LYS A 169 0.67 -9.00 -12.53
C LYS A 169 -0.19 -8.37 -11.44
N ILE A 170 -1.41 -8.01 -11.79
CA ILE A 170 -2.42 -7.56 -10.83
C ILE A 170 -3.27 -8.76 -10.43
N PHE A 171 -3.34 -8.98 -9.12
CA PHE A 171 -4.28 -9.89 -8.49
C PHE A 171 -5.48 -9.09 -7.99
N SER A 172 -6.68 -9.46 -8.40
CA SER A 172 -7.93 -8.78 -8.03
C SER A 172 -9.09 -9.78 -7.90
N GLY A 173 -10.18 -9.39 -7.22
CA GLY A 173 -11.33 -10.24 -6.99
C GLY A 173 -10.96 -11.55 -6.27
N GLU A 174 -11.37 -12.69 -6.80
CA GLU A 174 -11.08 -14.02 -6.26
C GLU A 174 -9.59 -14.41 -6.28
N HIS A 175 -8.78 -13.71 -7.07
CA HIS A 175 -7.33 -13.93 -7.11
C HIS A 175 -6.56 -13.18 -6.01
N VAL A 176 -7.24 -12.41 -5.16
CA VAL A 176 -6.63 -11.81 -3.97
C VAL A 176 -6.58 -12.86 -2.88
N THR A 177 -5.47 -13.59 -2.82
CA THR A 177 -5.21 -14.65 -1.85
C THR A 177 -4.02 -14.29 -0.94
N ALA A 178 -3.80 -15.06 0.12
CA ALA A 178 -2.61 -14.90 0.95
C ALA A 178 -1.32 -14.99 0.12
N ASP A 179 -1.28 -15.92 -0.85
CA ASP A 179 -0.11 -16.08 -1.72
C ASP A 179 0.06 -14.89 -2.67
N ALA A 180 -1.02 -14.28 -3.17
CA ALA A 180 -0.96 -13.07 -3.99
C ALA A 180 -0.40 -11.87 -3.20
N ILE A 181 -0.82 -11.70 -1.95
CA ILE A 181 -0.28 -10.64 -1.07
C ILE A 181 1.19 -10.93 -0.72
N MET A 182 1.54 -12.18 -0.42
CA MET A 182 2.93 -12.56 -0.16
C MET A 182 3.82 -12.45 -1.41
N ALA A 183 3.31 -12.72 -2.60
CA ALA A 183 4.00 -12.48 -3.87
C ALA A 183 4.31 -10.99 -4.04
N SER A 184 3.32 -10.12 -3.75
CA SER A 184 3.50 -8.67 -3.76
C SER A 184 4.55 -8.16 -2.78
N ALA A 185 4.82 -8.89 -1.69
CA ALA A 185 5.79 -8.53 -0.64
C ALA A 185 7.05 -9.41 -0.66
N CYS A 186 7.29 -10.16 -1.74
CA CYS A 186 8.39 -11.10 -1.87
C CYS A 186 9.66 -10.44 -2.38
N LEU A 187 10.44 -9.81 -1.51
CA LEU A 187 11.76 -9.29 -1.86
C LEU A 187 12.71 -10.46 -2.17
N PRO A 188 13.31 -10.52 -3.38
CA PRO A 188 14.12 -11.65 -3.83
C PRO A 188 15.39 -11.89 -3.02
N GLN A 189 15.85 -10.87 -2.30
CA GLN A 189 17.01 -10.96 -1.40
C GLN A 189 16.67 -11.65 -0.07
N LEU A 190 15.37 -11.68 0.33
CA LEU A 190 14.93 -12.15 1.64
C LEU A 190 14.10 -13.44 1.55
N PHE A 191 13.34 -13.62 0.47
CA PHE A 191 12.38 -14.72 0.34
C PHE A 191 12.53 -15.45 -1.00
N LYS A 192 12.20 -16.75 -0.99
CA LYS A 192 12.01 -17.51 -2.23
C LYS A 192 10.84 -16.90 -3.02
N ALA A 193 10.93 -16.97 -4.34
CA ALA A 193 9.80 -16.56 -5.19
C ALA A 193 8.51 -17.30 -4.79
N VAL A 194 7.39 -16.59 -4.78
CA VAL A 194 6.08 -17.21 -4.53
C VAL A 194 5.55 -17.75 -5.85
N GLU A 195 5.17 -19.03 -5.86
CA GLU A 195 4.61 -19.68 -7.03
C GLU A 195 3.08 -19.66 -6.96
N ILE A 196 2.45 -19.15 -8.03
CA ILE A 196 0.99 -19.12 -8.21
C ILE A 196 0.70 -19.58 -9.64
N ASP A 197 -0.11 -20.61 -9.81
CA ASP A 197 -0.52 -21.14 -11.11
C ASP A 197 0.68 -21.49 -12.04
N GLY A 198 1.76 -22.00 -11.47
CA GLY A 198 2.98 -22.38 -12.20
C GLY A 198 3.88 -21.23 -12.62
N GLU A 199 3.58 -20.01 -12.22
CA GLU A 199 4.40 -18.82 -12.44
C GLU A 199 5.01 -18.34 -11.11
N ALA A 200 6.27 -17.89 -11.16
CA ALA A 200 7.00 -17.39 -10.02
C ALA A 200 6.92 -15.85 -9.94
N TYR A 201 6.74 -15.32 -8.73
CA TYR A 201 6.56 -13.88 -8.50
C TYR A 201 7.51 -13.35 -7.43
N TRP A 202 7.96 -12.13 -7.65
CA TRP A 202 8.66 -11.28 -6.71
C TRP A 202 7.83 -10.05 -6.35
N ASP A 203 8.36 -9.24 -5.42
CA ASP A 203 7.74 -8.00 -4.96
C ASP A 203 7.29 -7.12 -6.12
N GLY A 204 6.08 -6.60 -6.00
CA GLY A 204 5.50 -5.73 -7.01
C GLY A 204 6.21 -4.40 -7.16
N GLY A 205 7.04 -4.01 -6.19
CA GLY A 205 7.84 -2.78 -6.23
C GLY A 205 8.71 -2.62 -7.46
N TYR A 206 9.07 -3.73 -8.11
CA TYR A 206 9.86 -3.71 -9.35
C TYR A 206 9.03 -3.39 -10.61
N SER A 207 7.69 -3.52 -10.58
CA SER A 207 6.84 -3.34 -11.78
C SER A 207 5.64 -2.43 -11.59
N GLY A 208 5.19 -2.18 -10.35
CA GLY A 208 4.07 -1.28 -10.02
C GLY A 208 4.01 -0.99 -8.52
N ASN A 209 4.39 0.20 -8.08
CA ASN A 209 4.49 0.54 -6.65
C ASN A 209 3.81 1.85 -6.26
N PRO A 210 2.49 1.86 -6.07
CA PRO A 210 1.52 0.88 -6.53
C PRO A 210 1.21 1.03 -8.02
N ALA A 211 0.60 0.03 -8.64
CA ALA A 211 0.04 0.16 -9.98
C ALA A 211 -1.22 1.03 -9.91
N LEU A 212 -1.30 2.11 -10.70
CA LEU A 212 -2.43 3.05 -10.70
C LEU A 212 -3.50 2.67 -11.73
N TYR A 213 -3.08 2.04 -12.84
CA TYR A 213 -3.99 1.76 -13.96
C TYR A 213 -5.24 0.94 -13.57
N PRO A 214 -5.22 -0.01 -12.58
CA PRO A 214 -6.44 -0.72 -12.21
C PRO A 214 -7.50 0.22 -11.62
N LEU A 215 -7.07 1.23 -10.85
CA LEU A 215 -7.98 2.24 -10.30
C LEU A 215 -8.58 3.13 -11.40
N VAL A 216 -7.84 3.34 -12.48
CA VAL A 216 -8.35 4.10 -13.63
C VAL A 216 -9.40 3.31 -14.41
N TYR A 217 -9.18 2.02 -14.64
CA TYR A 217 -10.03 1.21 -15.52
C TYR A 217 -11.17 0.48 -14.80
N GLU A 218 -10.95 0.06 -13.54
CA GLU A 218 -11.86 -0.86 -12.85
C GLU A 218 -12.75 -0.18 -11.79
N THR A 219 -12.55 1.13 -11.52
CA THR A 219 -13.37 1.89 -10.56
C THR A 219 -14.14 3.01 -11.26
N GLN A 220 -15.13 3.60 -10.59
CA GLN A 220 -15.92 4.71 -11.13
C GLN A 220 -15.36 6.07 -10.68
N SER A 221 -14.93 6.17 -9.42
CA SER A 221 -14.34 7.41 -8.92
C SER A 221 -13.13 7.83 -9.75
N ARG A 222 -13.06 9.12 -10.04
CA ARG A 222 -11.91 9.73 -10.71
C ARG A 222 -10.82 10.17 -9.75
N ASP A 223 -11.12 10.17 -8.45
CA ASP A 223 -10.21 10.65 -7.41
C ASP A 223 -9.35 9.49 -6.90
N ILE A 224 -8.03 9.67 -6.93
CA ILE A 224 -7.05 8.70 -6.46
C ILE A 224 -6.12 9.37 -5.45
N LEU A 225 -6.13 8.92 -4.20
CA LEU A 225 -5.18 9.36 -3.17
C LEU A 225 -3.98 8.41 -3.14
N LEU A 226 -2.84 8.92 -3.53
CA LEU A 226 -1.56 8.24 -3.41
C LEU A 226 -0.96 8.48 -2.01
N VAL A 227 -0.74 7.41 -1.26
CA VAL A 227 0.05 7.42 -0.02
C VAL A 227 1.45 6.94 -0.36
N GLN A 228 2.39 7.88 -0.41
CA GLN A 228 3.77 7.65 -0.82
C GLN A 228 4.67 7.56 0.40
N ILE A 229 5.49 6.51 0.47
CA ILE A 229 6.41 6.24 1.59
C ILE A 229 7.88 6.06 1.14
N ASN A 230 8.14 6.11 -0.17
CA ASN A 230 9.51 6.13 -0.67
C ASN A 230 9.85 7.54 -1.15
N PRO A 231 10.94 8.16 -0.68
CA PRO A 231 11.36 9.48 -1.12
C PRO A 231 11.58 9.50 -2.64
N ARG A 232 11.07 10.52 -3.31
CA ARG A 232 11.36 10.75 -4.74
C ARG A 232 12.75 11.32 -4.93
N GLU A 233 13.14 12.21 -4.03
CA GLU A 233 14.41 12.93 -4.06
C GLU A 233 15.28 12.52 -2.88
N SER A 234 16.59 12.50 -3.11
CA SER A 234 17.60 12.38 -2.08
C SER A 234 18.41 13.66 -2.03
N SER A 235 18.59 14.24 -0.85
CA SER A 235 19.45 15.42 -0.67
C SER A 235 20.93 15.12 -0.81
N ASN A 236 21.31 13.85 -0.63
CA ASN A 236 22.71 13.42 -0.64
C ASN A 236 22.97 12.45 -1.80
N ILE A 237 24.14 12.57 -2.40
CA ILE A 237 24.67 11.57 -3.33
C ILE A 237 25.25 10.44 -2.47
N PRO A 238 24.78 9.19 -2.62
CA PRO A 238 25.28 8.07 -1.83
C PRO A 238 26.72 7.74 -2.20
N ASP A 239 27.58 7.51 -1.21
CA ASP A 239 29.01 7.23 -1.38
C ASP A 239 29.45 5.90 -0.74
N THR A 240 28.61 5.29 0.11
CA THR A 240 28.85 3.94 0.64
C THR A 240 28.12 2.88 -0.17
N ALA A 241 28.62 1.64 -0.16
CA ALA A 241 27.96 0.52 -0.85
C ALA A 241 26.52 0.29 -0.36
N SER A 242 26.26 0.47 0.93
CA SER A 242 24.93 0.37 1.52
C SER A 242 24.00 1.46 0.99
N ASP A 243 24.43 2.72 1.06
CA ASP A 243 23.61 3.86 0.62
C ASP A 243 23.32 3.82 -0.88
N ILE A 244 24.31 3.35 -1.68
CA ILE A 244 24.11 3.11 -3.12
C ILE A 244 23.06 2.04 -3.36
N ALA A 245 23.11 0.90 -2.66
CA ALA A 245 22.13 -0.17 -2.79
C ALA A 245 20.73 0.30 -2.37
N ASP A 246 20.63 1.06 -1.30
CA ASP A 246 19.39 1.63 -0.80
C ASP A 246 18.79 2.62 -1.81
N ARG A 247 19.62 3.49 -2.37
CA ARG A 247 19.16 4.44 -3.39
C ARG A 247 18.74 3.77 -4.69
N LEU A 248 19.43 2.71 -5.11
CA LEU A 248 19.03 1.90 -6.27
C LEU A 248 17.63 1.27 -6.04
N ASN A 249 17.36 0.75 -4.85
CA ASN A 249 16.05 0.23 -4.51
C ASN A 249 14.97 1.33 -4.56
N GLU A 250 15.22 2.51 -3.99
CA GLU A 250 14.28 3.63 -4.02
C GLU A 250 13.98 4.10 -5.45
N VAL A 251 15.03 4.27 -6.28
CA VAL A 251 14.87 4.66 -7.69
C VAL A 251 14.08 3.61 -8.46
N THR A 252 14.41 2.33 -8.27
CA THR A 252 13.71 1.23 -8.94
C THR A 252 12.24 1.17 -8.53
N PHE A 253 11.94 1.29 -7.24
CA PHE A 253 10.59 1.21 -6.70
C PHE A 253 9.72 2.42 -7.04
N ASN A 254 10.31 3.57 -7.35
CA ASN A 254 9.58 4.75 -7.80
C ASN A 254 9.43 4.81 -9.33
N ALA A 255 10.25 4.11 -10.10
CA ALA A 255 10.32 4.25 -11.56
C ALA A 255 8.99 3.97 -12.26
N SER A 256 8.31 2.87 -11.89
CA SER A 256 7.01 2.50 -12.46
C SER A 256 5.92 3.51 -12.09
N LEU A 257 5.85 3.94 -10.82
CA LEU A 257 4.90 4.94 -10.36
C LEU A 257 5.07 6.27 -11.11
N LEU A 258 6.30 6.75 -11.27
CA LEU A 258 6.57 7.98 -12.02
C LEU A 258 6.16 7.87 -13.49
N ALA A 259 6.35 6.70 -14.11
CA ALA A 259 5.91 6.46 -15.48
C ALA A 259 4.37 6.51 -15.60
N GLU A 260 3.63 5.89 -14.68
CA GLU A 260 2.17 5.93 -14.65
C GLU A 260 1.63 7.34 -14.34
N LEU A 261 2.23 8.07 -13.41
CA LEU A 261 1.85 9.45 -13.11
C LEU A 261 2.01 10.37 -14.33
N ARG A 262 3.11 10.23 -15.09
CA ARG A 262 3.31 10.96 -16.36
C ARG A 262 2.28 10.59 -17.42
N ALA A 263 1.90 9.32 -17.52
CA ALA A 263 0.88 8.87 -18.43
C ALA A 263 -0.50 9.45 -18.08
N ILE A 264 -0.86 9.45 -16.79
CA ILE A 264 -2.10 10.06 -16.29
C ILE A 264 -2.11 11.57 -16.58
N GLU A 265 -1.02 12.28 -16.24
CA GLU A 265 -0.89 13.72 -16.52
C GLU A 265 -1.06 14.03 -18.01
N PHE A 266 -0.43 13.23 -18.88
CA PHE A 266 -0.55 13.41 -20.31
C PHE A 266 -2.01 13.29 -20.81
N VAL A 267 -2.75 12.28 -20.32
CA VAL A 267 -4.17 12.08 -20.67
C VAL A 267 -5.02 13.22 -20.12
N VAL A 268 -4.83 13.61 -18.87
CA VAL A 268 -5.55 14.72 -18.23
C VAL A 268 -5.34 16.01 -19.01
N ARG A 269 -4.11 16.35 -19.38
CA ARG A 269 -3.78 17.53 -20.20
C ARG A 269 -4.46 17.51 -21.57
N LEU A 270 -4.53 16.35 -22.24
CA LEU A 270 -5.24 16.24 -23.51
C LEU A 270 -6.76 16.42 -23.36
N LEU A 271 -7.33 15.93 -22.26
CA LEU A 271 -8.75 16.15 -21.94
C LEU A 271 -9.05 17.64 -21.69
N GLU A 272 -8.21 18.33 -20.91
CA GLU A 272 -8.33 19.78 -20.62
C GLU A 272 -8.20 20.61 -21.90
N GLN A 273 -7.34 20.19 -22.83
CA GLN A 273 -7.20 20.80 -24.16
C GLN A 273 -8.30 20.40 -25.14
N LYS A 274 -9.30 19.61 -24.71
CA LYS A 274 -10.40 19.09 -25.56
C LYS A 274 -9.92 18.30 -26.77
N ARG A 275 -8.77 17.61 -26.65
CA ARG A 275 -8.19 16.74 -27.69
C ARG A 275 -8.61 15.28 -27.54
N LEU A 276 -9.15 14.90 -26.38
CA LEU A 276 -9.72 13.59 -26.13
C LEU A 276 -11.20 13.73 -25.72
N ASP A 277 -11.97 12.68 -26.04
CA ASP A 277 -13.37 12.58 -25.70
C ASP A 277 -13.54 12.23 -24.20
N PRO A 278 -14.12 13.12 -23.35
CA PRO A 278 -14.31 12.85 -21.92
C PRO A 278 -15.31 11.70 -21.64
N ALA A 279 -16.10 11.27 -22.63
CA ALA A 279 -16.96 10.09 -22.47
C ALA A 279 -16.20 8.78 -22.58
N ARG A 280 -14.99 8.79 -23.16
CA ARG A 280 -14.15 7.60 -23.39
C ARG A 280 -12.95 7.53 -22.47
N TYR A 281 -12.51 8.65 -21.93
CA TYR A 281 -11.31 8.76 -21.11
C TYR A 281 -11.64 9.38 -19.76
N LYS A 282 -11.22 8.72 -18.67
CA LYS A 282 -11.44 9.21 -17.32
C LYS A 282 -10.54 10.43 -17.03
N HIS A 283 -11.12 11.54 -16.61
CA HIS A 283 -10.37 12.68 -16.09
C HIS A 283 -9.98 12.42 -14.64
N VAL A 284 -8.82 11.81 -14.43
CA VAL A 284 -8.33 11.43 -13.10
C VAL A 284 -7.92 12.66 -12.31
N LEU A 285 -8.28 12.72 -11.04
CA LEU A 285 -7.85 13.72 -10.08
C LEU A 285 -6.90 13.06 -9.07
N MET A 286 -5.61 13.36 -9.20
CA MET A 286 -4.60 12.83 -8.30
C MET A 286 -4.49 13.67 -7.03
N HIS A 287 -4.50 12.99 -5.89
CA HIS A 287 -4.20 13.53 -4.57
C HIS A 287 -2.98 12.84 -4.00
N GLY A 288 -2.28 13.47 -3.07
CA GLY A 288 -1.07 12.87 -2.49
C GLY A 288 -0.91 13.16 -1.01
N ILE A 289 -0.43 12.16 -0.29
CA ILE A 289 0.19 12.29 1.02
C ILE A 289 1.64 11.85 0.84
N ASP A 290 2.57 12.79 1.00
CA ASP A 290 4.01 12.55 0.89
C ASP A 290 4.59 12.17 2.26
N GLY A 291 4.60 10.89 2.56
CA GLY A 291 5.28 10.33 3.73
C GLY A 291 6.80 10.47 3.69
N GLY A 292 7.38 10.70 2.50
CA GLY A 292 8.83 10.82 2.34
C GLY A 292 9.44 11.95 3.17
N SER A 293 8.72 13.04 3.39
CA SER A 293 9.17 14.15 4.25
C SER A 293 9.29 13.73 5.71
N ALA A 294 8.33 12.97 6.24
CA ALA A 294 8.35 12.43 7.60
C ALA A 294 9.38 11.30 7.77
N LEU A 295 9.77 10.67 6.68
CA LEU A 295 10.69 9.54 6.66
C LEU A 295 12.15 9.92 6.45
N LYS A 296 12.47 11.22 6.23
CA LYS A 296 13.84 11.70 5.98
C LYS A 296 14.82 11.40 7.11
N GLU A 297 14.34 11.30 8.35
CA GLU A 297 15.16 10.99 9.52
C GLU A 297 15.45 9.49 9.69
N TYR A 298 14.78 8.62 8.91
CA TYR A 298 14.99 7.18 8.93
C TYR A 298 15.87 6.74 7.78
N SER A 299 16.85 5.89 8.09
CA SER A 299 17.67 5.26 7.04
C SER A 299 16.85 4.23 6.25
N ALA A 300 17.27 3.92 5.03
CA ALA A 300 16.64 2.85 4.25
C ALA A 300 16.74 1.48 4.95
N ALA A 301 17.79 1.25 5.76
CA ALA A 301 17.90 0.06 6.61
C ALA A 301 16.75 -0.08 7.62
N SER A 302 16.07 1.02 7.99
CA SER A 302 14.89 0.95 8.88
C SER A 302 13.69 0.27 8.22
N LYS A 303 13.62 0.18 6.88
CA LYS A 303 12.56 -0.54 6.15
C LYS A 303 12.52 -2.04 6.48
N THR A 304 13.65 -2.62 6.89
CA THR A 304 13.76 -4.02 7.30
C THR A 304 13.70 -4.21 8.82
N ARG A 305 13.70 -3.11 9.58
CA ARG A 305 13.50 -3.13 11.03
C ARG A 305 12.01 -2.91 11.32
N ALA A 306 11.48 -3.70 12.22
CA ALA A 306 10.06 -3.63 12.58
C ALA A 306 9.86 -3.66 14.09
N ASP A 307 10.76 -3.03 14.87
CA ASP A 307 10.56 -2.95 16.32
C ASP A 307 9.36 -2.06 16.66
N MET A 308 8.75 -2.34 17.82
CA MET A 308 7.49 -1.72 18.24
C MET A 308 7.60 -0.19 18.39
N SER A 309 8.78 0.34 18.74
CA SER A 309 8.96 1.78 18.89
C SER A 309 8.90 2.48 17.54
N LEU A 310 9.57 1.92 16.52
CA LEU A 310 9.52 2.41 15.15
C LEU A 310 8.10 2.34 14.58
N VAL A 311 7.42 1.21 14.76
CA VAL A 311 6.04 1.01 14.27
C VAL A 311 5.08 2.06 14.85
N ARG A 312 5.16 2.33 16.15
CA ARG A 312 4.33 3.34 16.83
C ARG A 312 4.64 4.77 16.40
N ASP A 313 5.91 5.08 16.22
CA ASP A 313 6.32 6.41 15.77
C ASP A 313 5.88 6.69 14.34
N LEU A 314 6.06 5.73 13.44
CA LEU A 314 5.57 5.81 12.07
C LEU A 314 4.04 5.94 12.00
N PHE A 315 3.31 5.18 12.84
CA PHE A 315 1.86 5.32 12.97
C PHE A 315 1.46 6.74 13.37
N ALA A 316 2.08 7.30 14.40
CA ALA A 316 1.75 8.64 14.88
C ALA A 316 1.98 9.71 13.80
N LYS A 317 3.11 9.63 13.08
CA LYS A 317 3.43 10.52 11.96
C LYS A 317 2.44 10.36 10.80
N GLY A 318 2.10 9.12 10.46
CA GLY A 318 1.12 8.84 9.40
C GLY A 318 -0.26 9.37 9.74
N ARG A 319 -0.69 9.22 10.99
CA ARG A 319 -1.97 9.74 11.46
C ARG A 319 -2.03 11.26 11.38
N GLU A 320 -0.99 11.94 11.85
CA GLU A 320 -0.87 13.40 11.73
C GLU A 320 -0.98 13.87 10.28
N GLN A 321 -0.29 13.20 9.35
CA GLN A 321 -0.35 13.53 7.92
C GLN A 321 -1.74 13.28 7.32
N GLY A 322 -2.41 12.20 7.70
CA GLY A 322 -3.78 11.89 7.29
C GLY A 322 -4.77 12.95 7.76
N GLU A 323 -4.70 13.36 9.03
CA GLU A 323 -5.53 14.41 9.62
C GLU A 323 -5.29 15.76 8.93
N GLN A 324 -4.04 16.14 8.72
CA GLN A 324 -3.67 17.37 8.01
C GLN A 324 -4.19 17.36 6.56
N TRP A 325 -4.06 16.23 5.87
CA TRP A 325 -4.55 16.07 4.51
C TRP A 325 -6.08 16.22 4.45
N LEU A 326 -6.82 15.56 5.33
CA LEU A 326 -8.27 15.68 5.44
C LEU A 326 -8.68 17.14 5.70
N HIS A 327 -8.04 17.79 6.64
CA HIS A 327 -8.35 19.18 6.98
C HIS A 327 -8.19 20.14 5.78
N HIS A 328 -7.14 19.98 4.99
CA HIS A 328 -6.83 20.92 3.90
C HIS A 328 -7.43 20.50 2.56
N ASN A 329 -7.50 19.20 2.26
CA ASN A 329 -7.72 18.68 0.91
C ASN A 329 -9.05 17.96 0.71
N ARG A 330 -9.76 17.51 1.75
CA ARG A 330 -11.03 16.80 1.64
C ARG A 330 -12.04 17.52 0.71
N LYS A 331 -12.15 18.82 0.82
CA LYS A 331 -13.03 19.68 -0.01
C LYS A 331 -12.67 19.69 -1.50
N HIS A 332 -11.52 19.18 -1.88
CA HIS A 332 -11.06 19.14 -3.26
C HIS A 332 -11.37 17.80 -3.96
N ILE A 333 -11.78 16.77 -3.21
CA ILE A 333 -12.20 15.49 -3.79
C ILE A 333 -13.42 15.73 -4.68
N GLY A 334 -13.41 15.20 -5.90
CA GLY A 334 -14.43 15.43 -6.91
C GLY A 334 -14.36 16.81 -7.59
N VAL A 335 -13.48 17.72 -7.16
CA VAL A 335 -13.39 19.08 -7.66
C VAL A 335 -12.11 19.33 -8.45
N LYS A 336 -10.96 19.13 -7.82
CA LYS A 336 -9.64 19.36 -8.44
C LYS A 336 -8.57 18.48 -7.81
N GLN A 337 -7.55 18.16 -8.59
CA GLN A 337 -6.37 17.48 -8.08
C GLN A 337 -5.60 18.30 -7.04
N THR A 338 -4.93 17.63 -6.10
CA THR A 338 -4.07 18.28 -5.09
C THR A 338 -2.61 17.82 -5.18
N LEU A 339 -2.32 16.77 -5.97
CA LEU A 339 -0.96 16.37 -6.29
C LEU A 339 -0.43 17.23 -7.43
N SER A 340 0.70 17.89 -7.21
CA SER A 340 1.41 18.61 -8.28
C SER A 340 2.27 17.62 -9.08
N PHE A 341 2.12 17.68 -10.41
CA PHE A 341 3.00 16.93 -11.32
C PHE A 341 4.25 17.74 -11.71
N ASN A 342 4.23 19.07 -11.42
CA ASN A 342 5.24 20.01 -11.92
C ASN A 342 6.57 20.01 -11.15
N ASP A 343 6.72 19.24 -10.07
CA ASP A 343 7.98 19.12 -9.36
C ASP A 343 9.05 18.35 -10.15
N ASN A 344 8.77 17.98 -11.41
CA ASN A 344 9.68 17.28 -12.32
C ASN A 344 10.06 18.11 -13.58
N ALA A 345 9.79 19.43 -13.61
CA ALA A 345 10.13 20.30 -14.73
C ALA A 345 11.17 21.35 -14.33
N SER A 346 12.28 20.90 -13.75
CA SER A 346 13.50 21.71 -13.63
C SER A 346 14.72 20.88 -13.97
#